data_8dc3753ba11f9f8303d02922aee34fb3
#
_entry.id   8dc3753ba11f9f8303d02922aee34fb3
#
_cell.length_a   1.000
_cell.length_b   1.000
_cell.length_c   1.000
_cell.angle_alpha   90.00
_cell.angle_beta   90.00
_cell.angle_gamma   90.00
#
_symmetry.space_group_name_H-M   'P 1'
#
loop_
_entity.id
_entity.type
_entity.pdbx_description
1 polymer ?
#
loop_
_entity_poly.entity_id
_entity_poly.type
_entity_poly.pdbx_seq_one_letter_code
_entity_poly.pdbx_strand_id
1 'polypeptide(L)'
;MAEPSELRDTGDRYEMDEQGLTSYADYRLKEGTLYIDYVFAPVPLRGTGASDRLMKAIGQDARAKGLRITPICGYAATWLRRSHDFRDLVN
;
A
#
# COMPACT_ATOMS: atom_id res chain seq x y z
N MET A 1 -19.30 -7.64 10.92
CA MET A 1 -18.46 -7.36 9.76
C MET A 1 -17.00 -7.49 10.17
N ALA A 2 -16.26 -8.28 9.44
CA ALA A 2 -14.84 -8.47 9.76
C ALA A 2 -14.04 -7.22 9.44
N GLU A 3 -13.21 -6.79 10.37
CA GLU A 3 -12.29 -5.68 10.12
C GLU A 3 -11.13 -6.16 9.26
N PRO A 4 -10.50 -5.26 8.47
CA PRO A 4 -9.28 -5.62 7.77
C PRO A 4 -8.21 -6.10 8.74
N SER A 5 -7.42 -7.06 8.33
CA SER A 5 -6.29 -7.50 9.14
C SER A 5 -5.23 -6.41 9.19
N GLU A 6 -4.29 -6.57 10.10
CA GLU A 6 -3.13 -5.70 10.13
C GLU A 6 -2.29 -5.91 8.87
N LEU A 7 -1.56 -4.88 8.51
CA LEU A 7 -0.63 -4.94 7.40
C LEU A 7 0.46 -5.98 7.69
N ARG A 8 0.66 -6.92 6.77
CA ARG A 8 1.76 -7.87 6.84
C ARG A 8 2.84 -7.45 5.85
N ASP A 9 4.07 -7.49 6.30
CA ASP A 9 5.23 -7.19 5.48
C ASP A 9 6.07 -8.46 5.33
N THR A 10 6.13 -9.01 4.12
CA THR A 10 6.87 -10.25 3.86
C THR A 10 8.33 -10.01 3.46
N GLY A 11 8.73 -8.75 3.33
CA GLY A 11 10.06 -8.36 2.86
C GLY A 11 10.11 -7.93 1.39
N ASP A 12 9.14 -8.37 0.60
CA ASP A 12 8.99 -7.97 -0.81
C ASP A 12 7.55 -7.69 -1.19
N ARG A 13 6.64 -7.80 -0.21
CA ARG A 13 5.21 -7.60 -0.44
C ARG A 13 4.54 -7.14 0.85
N TYR A 14 3.66 -6.18 0.73
CA TYR A 14 2.69 -5.87 1.78
C TYR A 14 1.38 -6.58 1.49
N GLU A 15 0.76 -7.15 2.51
CA GLU A 15 -0.49 -7.88 2.38
C GLU A 15 -1.49 -7.44 3.44
N MET A 16 -2.76 -7.46 3.09
CA MET A 16 -3.85 -7.17 4.02
C MET A 16 -5.06 -8.02 3.67
N ASP A 17 -5.61 -8.72 4.66
CA ASP A 17 -6.76 -9.60 4.46
C ASP A 17 -8.06 -8.89 4.79
N GLU A 18 -9.07 -9.08 3.94
CA GLU A 18 -10.44 -8.65 4.18
C GLU A 18 -11.37 -9.72 3.64
N GLN A 19 -12.34 -10.13 4.41
CA GLN A 19 -13.34 -11.14 3.98
C GLN A 19 -12.70 -12.42 3.46
N GLY A 20 -11.59 -12.85 4.07
CA GLY A 20 -10.89 -14.06 3.64
C GLY A 20 -10.10 -13.91 2.35
N LEU A 21 -9.99 -12.71 1.81
CA LEU A 21 -9.28 -12.42 0.56
C LEU A 21 -8.09 -11.49 0.86
N THR A 22 -7.02 -11.62 0.08
CA THR A 22 -5.80 -10.86 0.30
C THR A 22 -5.56 -9.83 -0.79
N SER A 23 -5.50 -8.55 -0.39
CA SER A 23 -4.97 -7.48 -1.22
C SER A 23 -3.49 -7.35 -0.95
N TYR A 24 -2.70 -6.96 -1.94
CA TYR A 24 -1.26 -6.85 -1.74
C TYR A 24 -0.62 -5.78 -2.60
N ALA A 25 0.58 -5.38 -2.20
CA ALA A 25 1.43 -4.48 -2.97
C ALA A 25 2.84 -5.05 -3.01
N ASP A 26 3.32 -5.33 -4.21
CA ASP A 26 4.71 -5.77 -4.40
C ASP A 26 5.63 -4.55 -4.31
N TYR A 27 6.71 -4.70 -3.56
CA TYR A 27 7.61 -3.57 -3.35
C TYR A 27 9.07 -4.00 -3.34
N ARG A 28 9.94 -3.01 -3.51
CA ARG A 28 11.37 -3.14 -3.30
C ARG A 28 11.81 -2.03 -2.36
N LEU A 29 12.70 -2.33 -1.45
CA LEU A 29 13.26 -1.32 -0.55
C LEU A 29 14.72 -1.12 -0.91
N LYS A 30 15.11 0.13 -1.16
CA LYS A 30 16.48 0.45 -1.54
C LYS A 30 16.85 1.85 -1.04
N GLU A 31 17.87 1.90 -0.20
CA GLU A 31 18.43 3.17 0.29
C GLU A 31 17.40 4.12 0.87
N GLY A 32 16.51 3.59 1.72
CA GLY A 32 15.49 4.39 2.41
C GLY A 32 14.29 4.73 1.53
N THR A 33 14.20 4.17 0.33
CA THR A 33 13.08 4.41 -0.58
C THR A 33 12.33 3.11 -0.83
N LEU A 34 11.01 3.19 -0.67
CA LEU A 34 10.08 2.12 -0.94
C LEU A 34 9.55 2.27 -2.37
N TYR A 35 9.88 1.31 -3.23
CA TYR A 35 9.40 1.29 -4.61
C TYR A 35 8.18 0.38 -4.67
N ILE A 36 7.01 0.94 -4.91
CA ILE A 36 5.77 0.17 -5.02
C ILE A 36 5.58 -0.20 -6.49
N ASP A 37 5.83 -1.48 -6.81
CA ASP A 37 5.83 -1.96 -8.19
C ASP A 37 4.43 -2.31 -8.69
N TYR A 38 3.57 -2.86 -7.83
CA TYR A 38 2.25 -3.33 -8.24
C TYR A 38 1.31 -3.42 -7.05
N VAL A 39 0.07 -2.97 -7.23
CA VAL A 39 -0.98 -3.07 -6.21
C VAL A 39 -2.11 -3.92 -6.77
N PHE A 40 -2.56 -4.91 -6.01
CA PHE A 40 -3.62 -5.83 -6.41
C PHE A 40 -4.69 -5.94 -5.34
N ALA A 41 -5.94 -5.93 -5.76
CA ALA A 41 -7.07 -6.31 -4.91
C ALA A 41 -7.89 -7.38 -5.62
N PRO A 42 -8.28 -8.47 -4.94
CA PRO A 42 -9.16 -9.49 -5.52
C PRO A 42 -10.45 -8.88 -6.05
N VAL A 43 -10.99 -9.45 -7.12
CA VAL A 43 -12.20 -8.91 -7.77
C VAL A 43 -13.33 -8.64 -6.78
N PRO A 44 -13.67 -9.55 -5.83
CA PRO A 44 -14.76 -9.28 -4.88
C PRO A 44 -14.51 -8.07 -3.95
N LEU A 45 -13.26 -7.66 -3.79
CA LEU A 45 -12.92 -6.52 -2.94
C LEU A 45 -12.80 -5.21 -3.72
N ARG A 46 -12.82 -5.26 -5.05
CA ARG A 46 -12.73 -4.06 -5.88
C ARG A 46 -13.99 -3.21 -5.70
N GLY A 47 -13.80 -1.91 -5.57
CA GLY A 47 -14.90 -0.99 -5.29
C GLY A 47 -15.34 -0.93 -3.84
N THR A 48 -14.71 -1.70 -2.94
CA THR A 48 -15.01 -1.68 -1.51
C THR A 48 -14.11 -0.75 -0.71
N GLY A 49 -13.06 -0.21 -1.33
CA GLY A 49 -12.05 0.59 -0.65
C GLY A 49 -10.89 -0.23 -0.11
N ALA A 50 -10.79 -1.52 -0.45
CA ALA A 50 -9.71 -2.38 0.06
C ALA A 50 -8.32 -1.86 -0.34
N SER A 51 -8.15 -1.46 -1.61
CA SER A 51 -6.87 -0.92 -2.07
C SER A 51 -6.54 0.40 -1.37
N ASP A 52 -7.55 1.23 -1.10
CA ASP A 52 -7.37 2.48 -0.36
C ASP A 52 -6.87 2.21 1.05
N ARG A 53 -7.48 1.25 1.74
CA ARG A 53 -7.07 0.86 3.09
C ARG A 53 -5.65 0.28 3.10
N LEU A 54 -5.32 -0.53 2.10
CA LEU A 54 -3.96 -1.06 1.94
C LEU A 54 -2.95 0.07 1.77
N MET A 55 -3.23 1.02 0.88
CA MET A 55 -2.32 2.15 0.63
C MET A 55 -2.15 3.03 1.87
N LYS A 56 -3.23 3.26 2.62
CA LYS A 56 -3.13 4.01 3.87
C LYS A 56 -2.22 3.32 4.88
N ALA A 57 -2.36 2.01 5.02
CA ALA A 57 -1.53 1.23 5.94
C ALA A 57 -0.06 1.27 5.51
N ILE A 58 0.21 1.16 4.21
CA ILE A 58 1.57 1.25 3.68
C ILE A 58 2.16 2.64 3.93
N GLY A 59 1.38 3.69 3.71
CA GLY A 59 1.82 5.07 3.97
C GLY A 59 2.18 5.29 5.43
N GLN A 60 1.36 4.78 6.33
CA GLN A 60 1.62 4.88 7.78
C GLN A 60 2.89 4.12 8.16
N ASP A 61 3.08 2.92 7.62
CA ASP A 61 4.28 2.12 7.87
C ASP A 61 5.54 2.81 7.35
N ALA A 62 5.48 3.34 6.12
CA ALA A 62 6.60 4.07 5.53
C ALA A 62 6.95 5.30 6.36
N ARG A 63 5.96 6.06 6.81
CA ARG A 63 6.20 7.24 7.65
C ARG A 63 6.84 6.84 8.97
N ALA A 64 6.35 5.78 9.60
CA ALA A 64 6.89 5.31 10.88
C ALA A 64 8.34 4.86 10.75
N LYS A 65 8.72 4.35 9.58
CA LYS A 65 10.07 3.86 9.30
C LYS A 65 10.99 4.95 8.70
N GLY A 66 10.46 6.13 8.45
CA GLY A 66 11.23 7.21 7.84
C GLY A 66 11.57 6.99 6.37
N LEU A 67 10.71 6.23 5.65
CA LEU A 67 10.96 5.90 4.25
C LEU A 67 10.32 6.92 3.31
N ARG A 68 10.97 7.11 2.15
CA ARG A 68 10.36 7.79 1.01
C ARG A 68 9.67 6.76 0.13
N ILE A 69 8.78 7.20 -0.73
CA ILE A 69 8.04 6.29 -1.62
C ILE A 69 8.22 6.73 -3.07
N THR A 70 8.58 5.78 -3.93
CA THR A 70 8.56 5.97 -5.38
C THR A 70 7.52 5.00 -5.96
N PRO A 71 6.34 5.49 -6.36
CA PRO A 71 5.31 4.62 -6.91
C PRO A 71 5.59 4.33 -8.39
N ILE A 72 5.88 3.07 -8.69
CA ILE A 72 6.02 2.59 -10.07
C ILE A 72 4.65 2.24 -10.63
N CYS A 73 3.81 1.60 -9.80
CA CYS A 73 2.44 1.24 -10.16
C CYS A 73 1.60 2.51 -10.38
N GLY A 74 0.86 2.56 -11.51
CA GLY A 74 0.03 3.71 -11.84
C GLY A 74 -1.05 4.00 -10.81
N TYR A 75 -1.65 2.96 -10.24
CA TYR A 75 -2.64 3.14 -9.18
C TYR A 75 -2.01 3.79 -7.94
N ALA A 76 -0.86 3.28 -7.51
CA ALA A 76 -0.16 3.83 -6.34
C ALA A 76 0.27 5.27 -6.58
N ALA A 77 0.75 5.59 -7.78
CA ALA A 77 1.16 6.95 -8.13
C ALA A 77 -0.01 7.91 -8.05
N THR A 78 -1.15 7.54 -8.61
CA THR A 78 -2.36 8.37 -8.57
C THR A 78 -2.87 8.53 -7.14
N TRP A 79 -2.90 7.44 -6.39
CA TRP A 79 -3.38 7.45 -5.02
C TRP A 79 -2.54 8.39 -4.15
N LEU A 80 -1.22 8.26 -4.24
CA LEU A 80 -0.29 9.09 -3.44
C LEU A 80 -0.37 10.55 -3.83
N ARG A 81 -0.48 10.84 -5.13
CA ARG A 81 -0.59 12.23 -5.60
C ARG A 81 -1.84 12.92 -5.04
N ARG A 82 -2.92 12.18 -4.83
CA ARG A 82 -4.18 12.70 -4.29
C ARG A 82 -4.24 12.68 -2.77
N SER A 83 -3.30 12.01 -2.12
CA SER A 83 -3.33 11.85 -0.67
C SER A 83 -2.77 13.09 0.02
N HIS A 84 -3.57 13.74 0.85
CA HIS A 84 -3.09 14.86 1.66
C HIS A 84 -2.15 14.38 2.75
N ASP A 85 -2.32 13.15 3.21
CA ASP A 85 -1.57 12.63 4.36
C ASP A 85 -0.20 12.08 3.98
N PHE A 86 -0.02 11.60 2.74
CA PHE A 86 1.19 10.86 2.38
C PHE A 86 1.92 11.35 1.14
N ARG A 87 1.37 12.35 0.41
CA ARG A 87 2.06 12.83 -0.80
C ARG A 87 3.42 13.44 -0.51
N ASP A 88 3.66 13.88 0.72
CA ASP A 88 4.97 14.40 1.13
C ASP A 88 6.04 13.31 1.19
N LEU A 89 5.66 12.04 1.24
CA LEU A 89 6.61 10.91 1.23
C LEU A 89 7.10 10.59 -0.17
N VAL A 90 6.42 11.06 -1.20
CA VAL A 90 6.78 10.75 -2.59
C VAL A 90 8.04 11.47 -3.01
N ASN A 91 8.95 10.71 -3.62
CA ASN A 91 10.17 11.27 -4.19
C ASN A 91 9.87 12.01 -5.48
#